data_d492344fb7ec8dae59365113fe7fbc50
#
_entry.id   d492344fb7ec8dae59365113fe7fbc50
#
_cell.length_a   1.000
_cell.length_b   1.000
_cell.length_c   1.000
_cell.angle_alpha   90.00
_cell.angle_beta   90.00
_cell.angle_gamma   90.00
#
_symmetry.space_group_name_H-M   'P 1'
#
loop_
_entity.id
_entity.type
_entity.pdbx_description
1 polymer ?
#
loop_
_entity_poly.entity_id
_entity_poly.type
_entity_poly.pdbx_seq_one_letter_code
_entity_poly.pdbx_strand_id
1 'polypeptide(L)'
;RYMLAMETDREGATDRSLELFQDLMDAPVPYVPAFLMAGQLLMRLNRSADARHVFQAGIRQAELQQNTHAAGEMAGFLATLNLSAD
;
A
#
# COMPACT_ATOMS: atom_id res chain seq x y z
N ARG A 1 -15.01 -8.11 4.55
CA ARG A 1 -14.51 -9.40 4.48
C ARG A 1 -13.41 -9.54 3.46
N TYR A 2 -12.33 -10.08 3.91
CA TYR A 2 -11.12 -10.08 3.12
C TYR A 2 -11.28 -10.80 1.78
N MET A 3 -11.84 -12.00 1.84
CA MET A 3 -11.99 -12.77 0.62
C MET A 3 -12.89 -12.09 -0.37
N LEU A 4 -13.93 -11.47 0.13
CA LEU A 4 -14.84 -10.78 -0.74
C LEU A 4 -14.14 -9.66 -1.49
N ALA A 5 -13.30 -8.91 -0.79
CA ALA A 5 -12.57 -7.83 -1.43
C ALA A 5 -11.65 -8.35 -2.52
N MET A 6 -11.07 -9.52 -2.33
CA MET A 6 -10.19 -10.10 -3.32
C MET A 6 -10.94 -10.58 -4.54
N GLU A 7 -12.09 -11.19 -4.32
CA GLU A 7 -12.82 -11.81 -5.42
C GLU A 7 -13.52 -10.83 -6.31
N THR A 8 -14.07 -9.78 -5.71
CA THR A 8 -14.86 -8.84 -6.47
C THR A 8 -14.08 -7.59 -6.74
N ASP A 9 -12.81 -7.71 -6.83
CA ASP A 9 -11.94 -6.57 -7.04
C ASP A 9 -12.13 -6.00 -8.43
N ARG A 10 -13.19 -5.33 -8.61
CA ARG A 10 -13.47 -4.61 -9.81
C ARG A 10 -14.27 -3.43 -9.42
N GLU A 11 -14.13 -2.38 -9.98
CA GLU A 11 -14.96 -1.23 -9.75
C GLU A 11 -15.19 -0.96 -8.28
N GLY A 12 -16.43 -1.01 -7.85
CA GLY A 12 -16.81 -0.65 -6.50
C GLY A 12 -16.07 -1.40 -5.42
N ALA A 13 -15.74 -2.67 -5.69
CA ALA A 13 -15.03 -3.46 -4.70
C ALA A 13 -13.60 -2.96 -4.50
N THR A 14 -13.00 -2.44 -5.56
CA THR A 14 -11.67 -1.85 -5.45
C THR A 14 -11.66 -0.64 -4.54
N ASP A 15 -12.65 0.23 -4.69
CA ASP A 15 -12.77 1.40 -3.83
C ASP A 15 -12.94 0.98 -2.38
N ARG A 16 -13.74 -0.05 -2.14
CA ARG A 16 -13.95 -0.55 -0.80
C ARG A 16 -12.67 -1.11 -0.20
N SER A 17 -11.88 -1.82 -1.01
CA SER A 17 -10.60 -2.33 -0.54
C SER A 17 -9.67 -1.21 -0.14
N LEU A 18 -9.62 -0.16 -0.94
CA LEU A 18 -8.77 0.98 -0.61
C LEU A 18 -9.21 1.67 0.67
N GLU A 19 -10.53 1.77 0.90
CA GLU A 19 -11.03 2.34 2.15
C GLU A 19 -10.61 1.51 3.35
N LEU A 20 -10.69 0.19 3.22
CA LEU A 20 -10.29 -0.69 4.31
C LEU A 20 -8.80 -0.54 4.60
N PHE A 21 -7.97 -0.52 3.57
CA PHE A 21 -6.55 -0.31 3.77
C PHE A 21 -6.29 1.06 4.42
N GLN A 22 -7.03 2.08 4.00
CA GLN A 22 -6.86 3.39 4.58
C GLN A 22 -7.16 3.39 6.07
N ASP A 23 -8.22 2.71 6.47
CA ASP A 23 -8.55 2.60 7.90
C ASP A 23 -7.42 1.94 8.67
N LEU A 24 -6.82 0.90 8.11
CA LEU A 24 -5.73 0.21 8.77
C LEU A 24 -4.46 1.08 8.83
N MET A 25 -4.24 1.89 7.82
CA MET A 25 -3.08 2.77 7.81
C MET A 25 -3.26 3.95 8.75
N ASP A 26 -4.51 4.34 9.01
CA ASP A 26 -4.80 5.48 9.89
C ASP A 26 -5.00 5.09 11.34
N ALA A 27 -4.87 3.81 11.65
CA ALA A 27 -5.04 3.34 13.03
C ALA A 27 -3.99 4.00 13.94
N PRO A 28 -4.26 4.05 15.26
CA PRO A 28 -3.28 4.63 16.20
C PRO A 28 -1.90 4.02 16.07
N VAL A 29 -1.85 2.70 15.86
CA VAL A 29 -0.60 2.04 15.47
C VAL A 29 -0.84 1.52 14.07
N PRO A 30 -0.35 2.24 13.07
CA PRO A 30 -0.64 1.86 11.69
C PRO A 30 -0.21 0.44 11.38
N TYR A 31 -1.06 -0.26 10.63
CA TYR A 31 -0.79 -1.65 10.29
C TYR A 31 0.12 -1.68 9.06
N VAL A 32 1.38 -1.98 9.28
CA VAL A 32 2.39 -1.87 8.22
C VAL A 32 2.04 -2.68 6.97
N PRO A 33 1.56 -3.93 7.06
CA PRO A 33 1.22 -4.66 5.83
C PRO A 33 0.17 -3.98 4.97
N ALA A 34 -0.67 -3.14 5.55
CA ALA A 34 -1.69 -2.45 4.75
C ALA A 34 -1.06 -1.48 3.76
N PHE A 35 0.05 -0.85 4.13
CA PHE A 35 0.76 0.04 3.20
C PHE A 35 1.26 -0.75 2.00
N LEU A 36 1.81 -1.93 2.25
CA LEU A 36 2.31 -2.75 1.16
C LEU A 36 1.19 -3.17 0.22
N MET A 37 0.09 -3.63 0.79
CA MET A 37 -1.04 -4.08 -0.02
C MET A 37 -1.71 -2.94 -0.77
N ALA A 38 -1.88 -1.81 -0.12
CA ALA A 38 -2.49 -0.65 -0.77
C ALA A 38 -1.60 -0.13 -1.90
N GLY A 39 -0.30 -0.07 -1.65
CA GLY A 39 0.62 0.37 -2.69
C GLY A 39 0.60 -0.53 -3.90
N GLN A 40 0.58 -1.84 -3.69
CA GLN A 40 0.53 -2.79 -4.80
C GLN A 40 -0.78 -2.67 -5.58
N LEU A 41 -1.89 -2.49 -4.88
CA LEU A 41 -3.17 -2.30 -5.55
C LEU A 41 -3.14 -1.04 -6.40
N LEU A 42 -2.61 0.04 -5.87
CA LEU A 42 -2.52 1.29 -6.61
C LEU A 42 -1.63 1.14 -7.84
N MET A 43 -0.57 0.35 -7.75
CA MET A 43 0.26 0.07 -8.91
C MET A 43 -0.54 -0.64 -10.00
N ARG A 44 -1.35 -1.61 -9.62
CA ARG A 44 -2.16 -2.33 -10.59
C ARG A 44 -3.18 -1.42 -11.26
N LEU A 45 -3.62 -0.39 -10.55
CA LEU A 45 -4.58 0.57 -11.09
C LEU A 45 -3.90 1.68 -11.88
N ASN A 46 -2.59 1.59 -12.06
CA ASN A 46 -1.81 2.63 -12.75
C ASN A 46 -1.87 3.97 -12.05
N ARG A 47 -2.03 3.95 -10.73
CA ARG A 47 -2.03 5.16 -9.93
C ARG A 47 -0.67 5.28 -9.24
N SER A 48 0.36 5.52 -10.06
CA SER A 48 1.74 5.48 -9.59
C SER A 48 2.06 6.54 -8.55
N ALA A 49 1.53 7.74 -8.71
CA ALA A 49 1.80 8.81 -7.76
C ALA A 49 1.24 8.46 -6.38
N ASP A 50 0.03 7.90 -6.36
CA ASP A 50 -0.57 7.50 -5.09
C ASP A 50 0.20 6.34 -4.49
N ALA A 51 0.65 5.40 -5.31
CA ALA A 51 1.42 4.27 -4.82
C ALA A 51 2.73 4.74 -4.20
N ARG A 52 3.41 5.69 -4.81
CA ARG A 52 4.64 6.23 -4.26
C ARG A 52 4.39 6.86 -2.88
N HIS A 53 3.30 7.62 -2.76
CA HIS A 53 2.93 8.24 -1.49
C HIS A 53 2.74 7.20 -0.40
N VAL A 54 2.00 6.15 -0.73
CA VAL A 54 1.71 5.10 0.24
C VAL A 54 2.98 4.36 0.65
N PHE A 55 3.82 4.01 -0.32
CA PHE A 55 5.06 3.31 0.03
C PHE A 55 5.98 4.18 0.86
N GLN A 56 6.08 5.47 0.57
CA GLN A 56 6.92 6.36 1.37
C GLN A 56 6.43 6.43 2.81
N ALA A 57 5.12 6.56 3.00
CA ALA A 57 4.57 6.59 4.33
C ALA A 57 4.75 5.24 5.03
N GLY A 58 4.59 4.15 4.28
CA GLY A 58 4.75 2.82 4.84
C GLY A 58 6.17 2.55 5.28
N ILE A 59 7.15 3.01 4.52
CA ILE A 59 8.55 2.85 4.91
C ILE A 59 8.80 3.55 6.23
N ARG A 60 8.30 4.77 6.38
CA ARG A 60 8.48 5.50 7.64
C ARG A 60 7.87 4.75 8.80
N GLN A 61 6.65 4.23 8.62
CA GLN A 61 6.01 3.48 9.69
C GLN A 61 6.75 2.19 10.01
N ALA A 62 7.21 1.51 8.97
CA ALA A 62 7.96 0.28 9.19
C ALA A 62 9.23 0.55 9.97
N GLU A 63 9.92 1.63 9.66
CA GLU A 63 11.12 2.00 10.39
C GLU A 63 10.81 2.35 11.83
N LEU A 64 9.74 3.10 12.05
CA LEU A 64 9.33 3.44 13.42
C LEU A 64 8.99 2.20 14.22
N GLN A 65 8.42 1.20 13.60
CA GLN A 65 8.03 -0.03 14.27
C GLN A 65 9.13 -1.09 14.20
N GLN A 66 10.29 -0.72 13.67
CA GLN A 66 11.44 -1.60 13.59
C GLN A 66 11.18 -2.84 12.74
N ASN A 67 10.38 -2.67 11.71
CA ASN A 67 10.08 -3.73 10.76
C ASN A 67 10.92 -3.51 9.51
N THR A 68 12.20 -3.88 9.58
CA THR A 68 13.13 -3.60 8.50
C THR A 68 12.82 -4.41 7.24
N HIS A 69 12.26 -5.60 7.41
CA HIS A 69 11.90 -6.40 6.25
C HIS A 69 10.84 -5.70 5.40
N ALA A 70 9.79 -5.22 6.04
CA ALA A 70 8.72 -4.52 5.31
C ALA A 70 9.25 -3.23 4.69
N ALA A 71 10.10 -2.52 5.41
CA ALA A 71 10.67 -1.29 4.87
C ALA A 71 11.47 -1.59 3.60
N GLY A 72 12.23 -2.67 3.61
CA GLY A 72 13.01 -3.06 2.44
C GLY A 72 12.14 -3.44 1.26
N GLU A 73 11.07 -4.17 1.52
CA GLU A 73 10.15 -4.55 0.44
C GLU A 73 9.52 -3.33 -0.22
N MET A 74 9.05 -2.40 0.60
CA MET A 74 8.41 -1.20 0.07
C MET A 74 9.42 -0.31 -0.65
N ALA A 75 10.64 -0.27 -0.14
CA ALA A 75 11.69 0.49 -0.83
C ALA A 75 11.96 -0.08 -2.21
N GLY A 76 11.90 -1.40 -2.35
CA GLY A 76 12.07 -2.04 -3.66
C GLY A 76 10.98 -1.63 -4.64
N PHE A 77 9.72 -1.66 -4.21
CA PHE A 77 8.64 -1.21 -5.07
C PHE A 77 8.78 0.27 -5.42
N LEU A 78 9.16 1.07 -4.43
CA LEU A 78 9.32 2.50 -4.68
C LEU A 78 10.40 2.77 -5.71
N ALA A 79 11.50 2.04 -5.62
CA ALA A 79 12.57 2.18 -6.61
C ALA A 79 12.07 1.83 -8.01
N THR A 80 11.27 0.77 -8.11
CA THR A 80 10.70 0.38 -9.39
C THR A 80 9.81 1.47 -9.95
N LEU A 81 8.97 2.06 -9.11
CA LEU A 81 8.10 3.15 -9.54
C LEU A 81 8.89 4.35 -10.01
N ASN A 82 9.97 4.67 -9.31
CA ASN A 82 10.79 5.82 -9.69
C ASN A 82 11.50 5.59 -11.00
N LEU A 83 11.89 4.36 -11.28
CA LEU A 83 12.54 4.05 -12.55
C LEU A 83 11.59 4.18 -13.73
N SER A 84 10.35 3.79 -13.55
CA SER A 84 9.39 3.79 -14.64
C SER A 84 8.56 5.04 -14.70
N ALA A 85 8.77 5.95 -13.78
CA ALA A 85 7.98 7.16 -13.72
C ALA A 85 8.38 8.07 -14.87
N ASP A 86 7.49 8.75 -15.28
CA ASP A 86 7.75 9.70 -16.26
C ASP A 86 6.72 10.66 -16.38
#